data_89008b3d607c0bebb2cc268283dc345f
#
_entry.id   89008b3d607c0bebb2cc268283dc345f
#
_cell.length_a   1.000
_cell.length_b   1.000
_cell.length_c   1.000
_cell.angle_alpha   90.00
_cell.angle_beta   90.00
_cell.angle_gamma   90.00
#
_symmetry.space_group_name_H-M   'P 1'
#
loop_
_entity.id
_entity.type
_entity.pdbx_description
1 polymer ?
#
loop_
_entity_poly.entity_id
_entity_poly.type
_entity_poly.pdbx_seq_one_letter_code
_entity_poly.pdbx_strand_id
1 'polypeptide(L)'
;MQYKYTKFMSKIKKIYICNHSHTDIGFTDYQDACFRQHGEFVEQALDLIEKTNDYPKESKYKWTVETTGPFIEYLKNAKSSQIDRFIEWYKKGRIDVAGMQYNFTPLLSMEQMIRSLYPVKILKDDYNIDITAAMQDDVNGVSWVFAELLSMIGIDFFSIAVNPIRGARVKPFPGAFIWQGPSKRNIIAWNGFHYLFGRSQVGFGNKKFTDKLLPRFLNKLENDDSYNYDFLYCESTHPIRVDNGPPDERMSNFVKSWNENNELKMEFLTVSEFGKKLNEDYKDKMQTQRGDWTDHWTDGPGSSSYETGLNRKTHELLLSYEATESILKIFEKSGWNSKKVESIYENMTLYDEHTWGAYTSIDMPESLFSKAIWNKKSWYAYNAAMETHDLLAKSSNKFAELVSDPLYDSTSASADQKVEGNFNLGDHEESVAYPDPNSNELLVINTLPFEREIVIEEPEARWGLAPVGILDTFFERGASWGGFRPHTPVRKISTKLP
;
A
#
# COMPACT_ATOMS: atom_id res chain seq x y z
N MET A 1 9.92 -10.22 -46.98
CA MET A 1 10.90 -9.12 -46.94
C MET A 1 11.64 -9.20 -45.62
N GLN A 2 12.85 -9.74 -45.59
CA GLN A 2 13.74 -9.68 -44.45
C GLN A 2 14.23 -8.24 -44.36
N TYR A 3 13.80 -7.52 -43.32
CA TYR A 3 14.48 -6.27 -42.97
C TYR A 3 15.87 -6.65 -42.44
N LYS A 4 16.86 -6.64 -43.33
CA LYS A 4 18.26 -6.60 -42.91
C LYS A 4 18.43 -5.28 -42.16
N TYR A 5 18.74 -5.36 -40.87
CA TYR A 5 19.23 -4.22 -40.11
C TYR A 5 20.45 -3.67 -40.86
N THR A 6 20.26 -2.62 -41.59
CA THR A 6 21.37 -1.84 -42.15
C THR A 6 22.14 -1.33 -40.92
N LYS A 7 23.44 -1.47 -40.97
CA LYS A 7 24.46 -1.12 -39.98
C LYS A 7 24.48 0.40 -39.73
N PHE A 8 23.38 0.92 -39.16
CA PHE A 8 23.39 2.19 -38.43
C PHE A 8 23.95 1.87 -37.04
N MET A 9 24.90 2.66 -36.58
CA MET A 9 25.34 2.59 -35.16
C MET A 9 24.13 2.97 -34.30
N SER A 10 23.33 1.98 -33.90
CA SER A 10 22.16 2.19 -33.03
C SER A 10 22.63 2.79 -31.73
N LYS A 11 21.96 3.84 -31.25
CA LYS A 11 22.14 4.41 -29.92
C LYS A 11 21.87 3.35 -28.86
N ILE A 12 20.87 2.50 -29.07
CA ILE A 12 20.48 1.44 -28.13
C ILE A 12 21.33 0.19 -28.39
N LYS A 13 22.14 -0.18 -27.43
CA LYS A 13 23.08 -1.31 -27.50
C LYS A 13 22.54 -2.54 -26.77
N LYS A 14 21.60 -2.38 -25.84
CA LYS A 14 21.09 -3.48 -25.01
C LYS A 14 19.64 -3.28 -24.61
N ILE A 15 18.94 -4.38 -24.40
CA ILE A 15 17.58 -4.41 -23.87
C ILE A 15 17.61 -5.14 -22.51
N TYR A 16 17.18 -4.48 -21.48
CA TYR A 16 17.01 -5.05 -20.15
C TYR A 16 15.54 -5.35 -19.89
N ILE A 17 15.27 -6.55 -19.35
CA ILE A 17 13.91 -7.02 -19.10
C ILE A 17 13.81 -7.41 -17.61
N CYS A 18 12.91 -6.78 -16.87
CA CYS A 18 12.54 -7.14 -15.51
C CYS A 18 11.23 -7.94 -15.55
N ASN A 19 11.29 -9.24 -15.23
CA ASN A 19 10.08 -10.04 -15.13
C ASN A 19 9.51 -9.92 -13.72
N HIS A 20 8.24 -9.65 -13.62
CA HIS A 20 7.48 -9.60 -12.37
C HIS A 20 5.99 -9.86 -12.64
N SER A 21 5.19 -9.88 -11.60
CA SER A 21 3.73 -9.80 -11.69
C SER A 21 3.28 -8.48 -11.10
N HIS A 22 2.45 -7.72 -11.81
CA HIS A 22 1.78 -6.59 -11.19
C HIS A 22 0.86 -7.08 -10.08
N THR A 23 0.85 -6.35 -8.96
CA THR A 23 0.14 -6.74 -7.74
C THR A 23 -1.08 -5.87 -7.53
N ASP A 24 -2.25 -6.44 -7.83
CA ASP A 24 -3.56 -5.94 -7.41
C ASP A 24 -4.05 -6.75 -6.21
N ILE A 25 -4.50 -6.09 -5.15
CA ILE A 25 -5.22 -6.77 -4.07
C ILE A 25 -6.72 -6.66 -4.32
N GLY A 26 -7.20 -7.50 -5.23
CA GLY A 26 -8.53 -7.45 -5.84
C GLY A 26 -8.45 -7.31 -7.35
N PHE A 27 -9.37 -6.59 -7.97
CA PHE A 27 -9.50 -6.27 -9.39
C PHE A 27 -9.65 -7.49 -10.29
N THR A 28 -8.62 -8.33 -10.44
CA THR A 28 -8.58 -9.52 -11.30
C THR A 28 -9.11 -10.78 -10.63
N ASP A 29 -9.08 -10.84 -9.29
CA ASP A 29 -9.61 -11.94 -8.48
C ASP A 29 -9.98 -11.42 -7.09
N TYR A 30 -10.57 -12.28 -6.23
CA TYR A 30 -10.84 -11.94 -4.84
C TYR A 30 -9.54 -11.64 -4.09
N GLN A 31 -9.56 -10.70 -3.15
CA GLN A 31 -8.38 -10.22 -2.43
C GLN A 31 -7.56 -11.37 -1.82
N ASP A 32 -8.21 -12.30 -1.12
CA ASP A 32 -7.53 -13.43 -0.49
C ASP A 32 -6.95 -14.40 -1.54
N ALA A 33 -7.55 -14.46 -2.73
CA ALA A 33 -7.01 -15.25 -3.85
C ALA A 33 -5.75 -14.56 -4.44
N CYS A 34 -5.74 -13.23 -4.53
CA CYS A 34 -4.56 -12.49 -4.99
C CYS A 34 -3.36 -12.76 -4.08
N PHE A 35 -3.52 -12.68 -2.77
CA PHE A 35 -2.46 -13.03 -1.81
C PHE A 35 -1.90 -14.43 -2.05
N ARG A 36 -2.76 -15.44 -2.17
CA ARG A 36 -2.35 -16.82 -2.42
C ARG A 36 -1.63 -16.97 -3.75
N GLN A 37 -2.16 -16.37 -4.82
CA GLN A 37 -1.58 -16.44 -6.17
C GLN A 37 -0.17 -15.89 -6.21
N HIS A 38 0.11 -14.75 -5.55
CA HIS A 38 1.46 -14.19 -5.50
C HIS A 38 2.46 -15.13 -4.80
N GLY A 39 2.04 -15.87 -3.77
CA GLY A 39 2.86 -16.94 -3.18
C GLY A 39 3.13 -18.07 -4.16
N GLU A 40 2.10 -18.51 -4.92
CA GLU A 40 2.24 -19.53 -5.98
C GLU A 40 3.17 -19.04 -7.10
N PHE A 41 3.15 -17.76 -7.45
CA PHE A 41 4.04 -17.17 -8.46
C PHE A 41 5.50 -17.17 -8.03
N VAL A 42 5.78 -17.00 -6.74
CA VAL A 42 7.16 -17.16 -6.20
C VAL A 42 7.66 -18.58 -6.46
N GLU A 43 6.89 -19.61 -6.13
CA GLU A 43 7.27 -21.00 -6.38
C GLU A 43 7.48 -21.30 -7.87
N GLN A 44 6.56 -20.86 -8.72
CA GLN A 44 6.69 -21.01 -10.17
C GLN A 44 7.91 -20.28 -10.73
N ALA A 45 8.24 -19.10 -10.20
CA ALA A 45 9.44 -18.37 -10.59
C ALA A 45 10.72 -19.15 -10.21
N LEU A 46 10.74 -19.73 -9.00
CA LEU A 46 11.85 -20.57 -8.55
C LEU A 46 12.02 -21.82 -9.45
N ASP A 47 10.92 -22.47 -9.87
CA ASP A 47 10.95 -23.59 -10.82
C ASP A 47 11.56 -23.16 -12.17
N LEU A 48 11.21 -21.99 -12.69
CA LEU A 48 11.78 -21.45 -13.93
C LEU A 48 13.25 -21.07 -13.78
N ILE A 49 13.64 -20.51 -12.64
CA ILE A 49 15.02 -20.19 -12.30
C ILE A 49 15.89 -21.47 -12.34
N GLU A 50 15.42 -22.54 -11.73
CA GLU A 50 16.12 -23.83 -11.73
C GLU A 50 16.18 -24.47 -13.12
N LYS A 51 15.05 -24.51 -13.82
CA LYS A 51 14.94 -25.05 -15.18
C LYS A 51 15.87 -24.36 -16.19
N THR A 52 16.21 -23.11 -15.95
CA THR A 52 17.06 -22.30 -16.85
C THR A 52 18.46 -22.05 -16.30
N ASN A 53 18.89 -22.80 -15.30
CA ASN A 53 20.17 -22.55 -14.64
C ASN A 53 21.42 -22.85 -15.51
N ASP A 54 21.27 -23.70 -16.51
CA ASP A 54 22.28 -24.03 -17.52
C ASP A 54 22.25 -23.15 -18.78
N TYR A 55 21.28 -22.21 -18.87
CA TYR A 55 21.18 -21.28 -20.02
C TYR A 55 22.30 -20.24 -20.01
N PRO A 56 22.60 -19.59 -21.17
CA PRO A 56 23.46 -18.42 -21.21
C PRO A 56 23.02 -17.36 -20.19
N LYS A 57 24.00 -16.67 -19.58
CA LYS A 57 23.78 -15.73 -18.45
C LYS A 57 22.62 -14.79 -18.69
N GLU A 58 22.52 -14.22 -19.86
CA GLU A 58 21.52 -13.20 -20.23
C GLU A 58 20.10 -13.73 -20.30
N SER A 59 19.94 -15.05 -20.56
CA SER A 59 18.65 -15.73 -20.72
C SER A 59 18.28 -16.64 -19.54
N LYS A 60 19.12 -16.70 -18.50
CA LYS A 60 18.78 -17.32 -17.21
C LYS A 60 17.63 -16.56 -16.58
N TYR A 61 16.51 -17.25 -16.30
CA TYR A 61 15.31 -16.60 -15.77
C TYR A 61 15.61 -15.83 -14.49
N LYS A 62 15.13 -14.62 -14.39
CA LYS A 62 15.11 -13.79 -13.18
C LYS A 62 13.72 -13.29 -12.90
N TRP A 63 13.42 -13.08 -11.63
CA TRP A 63 12.14 -12.60 -11.16
C TRP A 63 12.28 -11.53 -10.08
N THR A 64 11.42 -10.54 -10.10
CA THR A 64 11.27 -9.57 -9.02
C THR A 64 9.89 -9.76 -8.37
N VAL A 65 9.85 -9.95 -7.06
CA VAL A 65 8.64 -9.85 -6.27
C VAL A 65 8.34 -8.37 -6.08
N GLU A 66 7.23 -7.90 -6.64
CA GLU A 66 6.94 -6.46 -6.74
C GLU A 66 6.62 -5.82 -5.40
N THR A 67 5.88 -6.52 -4.53
CA THR A 67 5.41 -5.98 -3.25
C THR A 67 5.65 -6.94 -2.10
N THR A 68 5.95 -6.38 -0.92
CA THR A 68 6.28 -7.18 0.27
C THR A 68 5.06 -7.74 1.00
N GLY A 69 3.86 -7.15 0.86
CA GLY A 69 2.66 -7.60 1.57
C GLY A 69 2.30 -9.06 1.28
N PRO A 70 1.99 -9.43 0.02
CA PRO A 70 1.74 -10.82 -0.34
C PRO A 70 2.95 -11.75 -0.10
N PHE A 71 4.17 -11.23 -0.18
CA PHE A 71 5.36 -12.01 0.07
C PHE A 71 5.53 -12.37 1.55
N ILE A 72 5.27 -11.45 2.46
CA ILE A 72 5.23 -11.74 3.91
C ILE A 72 4.16 -12.79 4.23
N GLU A 73 3.00 -12.70 3.57
CA GLU A 73 1.94 -13.70 3.77
C GLU A 73 2.35 -15.08 3.24
N TYR A 74 3.05 -15.13 2.10
CA TYR A 74 3.67 -16.37 1.60
C TYR A 74 4.65 -16.94 2.62
N LEU A 75 5.58 -16.14 3.17
CA LEU A 75 6.59 -16.62 4.12
C LEU A 75 5.98 -17.16 5.42
N LYS A 76 4.90 -16.57 5.91
CA LYS A 76 4.17 -17.06 7.10
C LYS A 76 3.60 -18.46 6.91
N ASN A 77 3.23 -18.82 5.68
CA ASN A 77 2.58 -20.08 5.33
C ASN A 77 3.53 -21.09 4.68
N ALA A 78 4.73 -20.67 4.27
CA ALA A 78 5.71 -21.51 3.59
C ALA A 78 6.40 -22.48 4.55
N LYS A 79 6.78 -23.65 4.01
CA LYS A 79 7.65 -24.60 4.72
C LYS A 79 9.09 -24.07 4.77
N SER A 80 9.87 -24.45 5.78
CA SER A 80 11.27 -24.06 5.89
C SER A 80 12.07 -24.36 4.62
N SER A 81 11.82 -25.49 3.96
CA SER A 81 12.51 -25.85 2.71
C SER A 81 12.17 -24.91 1.53
N GLN A 82 10.99 -24.32 1.50
CA GLN A 82 10.61 -23.34 0.49
C GLN A 82 11.29 -22.01 0.77
N ILE A 83 11.38 -21.61 2.03
CA ILE A 83 12.10 -20.41 2.47
C ILE A 83 13.59 -20.54 2.15
N ASP A 84 14.21 -21.68 2.50
CA ASP A 84 15.64 -21.95 2.21
C ASP A 84 15.92 -21.91 0.70
N ARG A 85 15.03 -22.49 -0.11
CA ARG A 85 15.07 -22.44 -1.57
C ARG A 85 15.02 -21.01 -2.11
N PHE A 86 14.11 -20.19 -1.59
CA PHE A 86 14.02 -18.77 -1.96
C PHE A 86 15.31 -18.05 -1.63
N ILE A 87 15.80 -18.18 -0.39
CA ILE A 87 17.02 -17.52 0.09
C ILE A 87 18.26 -17.94 -0.73
N GLU A 88 18.36 -19.20 -1.13
CA GLU A 88 19.43 -19.68 -2.00
C GLU A 88 19.46 -18.92 -3.34
N TRP A 89 18.32 -18.79 -4.01
CA TRP A 89 18.23 -18.14 -5.31
C TRP A 89 18.28 -16.61 -5.20
N TYR A 90 17.81 -16.04 -4.08
CA TYR A 90 18.01 -14.63 -3.76
C TYR A 90 19.51 -14.30 -3.65
N LYS A 91 20.27 -15.07 -2.89
CA LYS A 91 21.73 -14.88 -2.76
C LYS A 91 22.49 -15.02 -4.09
N LYS A 92 21.94 -15.78 -5.03
CA LYS A 92 22.49 -15.93 -6.39
C LYS A 92 22.04 -14.80 -7.34
N GLY A 93 21.23 -13.84 -6.87
CA GLY A 93 20.72 -12.73 -7.66
C GLY A 93 19.76 -13.16 -8.77
N ARG A 94 19.01 -14.26 -8.57
CA ARG A 94 18.06 -14.78 -9.56
C ARG A 94 16.62 -14.43 -9.23
N ILE A 95 16.32 -14.18 -7.97
CA ILE A 95 15.05 -13.63 -7.49
C ILE A 95 15.34 -12.47 -6.56
N ASP A 96 14.50 -11.46 -6.59
CA ASP A 96 14.63 -10.22 -5.85
C ASP A 96 13.30 -9.82 -5.23
N VAL A 97 13.31 -8.90 -4.26
CA VAL A 97 12.13 -8.36 -3.61
C VAL A 97 12.20 -6.84 -3.60
N ALA A 98 11.16 -6.19 -4.10
CA ALA A 98 11.03 -4.73 -4.02
C ALA A 98 10.32 -4.30 -2.73
N GLY A 99 10.67 -3.13 -2.21
CA GLY A 99 10.42 -2.74 -0.82
C GLY A 99 9.06 -2.14 -0.48
N MET A 100 8.20 -1.81 -1.45
CA MET A 100 6.85 -1.30 -1.12
C MET A 100 5.96 -2.44 -0.61
N GLN A 101 5.11 -2.15 0.39
CA GLN A 101 4.18 -3.17 0.90
C GLN A 101 3.11 -3.52 -0.12
N TYR A 102 2.53 -2.52 -0.75
CA TYR A 102 1.54 -2.60 -1.83
C TYR A 102 1.78 -1.45 -2.81
N ASN A 103 1.07 -1.46 -3.94
CA ASN A 103 0.91 -0.27 -4.77
C ASN A 103 -0.14 0.64 -4.12
N PHE A 104 0.22 1.89 -3.81
CA PHE A 104 -0.62 2.76 -3.00
C PHE A 104 -1.23 3.91 -3.80
N THR A 105 -2.51 4.14 -3.62
CA THR A 105 -3.06 5.49 -3.82
C THR A 105 -2.44 6.41 -2.75
N PRO A 106 -2.00 7.64 -3.07
CA PRO A 106 -1.28 8.50 -2.11
C PRO A 106 -2.22 9.12 -1.05
N LEU A 107 -2.90 8.26 -0.29
CA LEU A 107 -3.83 8.60 0.79
C LEU A 107 -3.28 8.28 2.18
N LEU A 108 -2.15 7.57 2.26
CA LEU A 108 -1.59 7.10 3.51
C LEU A 108 -1.23 8.26 4.44
N SER A 109 -1.51 8.08 5.73
CA SER A 109 -0.93 8.94 6.78
C SER A 109 0.58 8.71 6.89
N MET A 110 1.27 9.63 7.58
CA MET A 110 2.71 9.48 7.83
C MET A 110 3.02 8.15 8.55
N GLU A 111 2.24 7.80 9.54
CA GLU A 111 2.42 6.56 10.29
C GLU A 111 2.21 5.32 9.42
N GLN A 112 1.20 5.31 8.55
CA GLN A 112 1.02 4.22 7.60
C GLN A 112 2.18 4.12 6.61
N MET A 113 2.70 5.24 6.10
CA MET A 113 3.87 5.23 5.21
C MET A 113 5.09 4.60 5.90
N ILE A 114 5.32 4.92 7.17
CA ILE A 114 6.40 4.31 7.96
C ILE A 114 6.14 2.82 8.16
N ARG A 115 4.95 2.43 8.59
CA ARG A 115 4.57 1.03 8.84
C ARG A 115 4.57 0.17 7.59
N SER A 116 4.24 0.75 6.43
CA SER A 116 4.32 0.04 5.14
C SER A 116 5.73 -0.41 4.77
N LEU A 117 6.75 0.10 5.47
CA LEU A 117 8.13 -0.29 5.31
C LEU A 117 8.64 -1.29 6.39
N TYR A 118 7.83 -1.62 7.39
CA TYR A 118 8.17 -2.65 8.38
C TYR A 118 8.47 -4.02 7.77
N PRO A 119 7.76 -4.48 6.72
CA PRO A 119 8.12 -5.70 6.03
C PRO A 119 9.58 -5.75 5.56
N VAL A 120 10.15 -4.62 5.12
CA VAL A 120 11.57 -4.54 4.71
C VAL A 120 12.49 -4.88 5.88
N LYS A 121 12.19 -4.36 7.07
CA LYS A 121 12.96 -4.68 8.28
C LYS A 121 12.79 -6.14 8.70
N ILE A 122 11.57 -6.68 8.66
CA ILE A 122 11.30 -8.10 8.97
C ILE A 122 12.09 -9.00 8.01
N LEU A 123 12.08 -8.71 6.71
CA LEU A 123 12.79 -9.49 5.71
C LEU A 123 14.31 -9.47 5.93
N LYS A 124 14.85 -8.33 6.37
CA LYS A 124 16.26 -8.20 6.71
C LYS A 124 16.64 -8.96 7.98
N ASP A 125 15.88 -8.75 9.06
CA ASP A 125 16.24 -9.27 10.39
C ASP A 125 15.98 -10.77 10.50
N ASP A 126 14.85 -11.26 9.99
CA ASP A 126 14.42 -12.65 10.19
C ASP A 126 14.89 -13.59 9.06
N TYR A 127 15.04 -13.05 7.84
CA TYR A 127 15.34 -13.85 6.64
C TYR A 127 16.68 -13.50 5.99
N ASN A 128 17.38 -12.48 6.46
CA ASN A 128 18.63 -11.97 5.86
C ASN A 128 18.47 -11.60 4.37
N ILE A 129 17.32 -11.01 4.04
CA ILE A 129 16.99 -10.44 2.72
C ILE A 129 17.18 -8.93 2.81
N ASP A 130 18.21 -8.40 2.14
CA ASP A 130 18.55 -6.98 2.14
C ASP A 130 17.94 -6.32 0.90
N ILE A 131 16.90 -5.52 1.10
CA ILE A 131 16.15 -4.87 0.02
C ILE A 131 16.77 -3.52 -0.27
N THR A 132 17.22 -3.29 -1.50
CA THR A 132 17.86 -2.05 -1.95
C THR A 132 17.05 -1.27 -2.98
N ALA A 133 15.97 -1.85 -3.48
CA ALA A 133 15.09 -1.24 -4.47
C ALA A 133 13.62 -1.31 -4.03
N ALA A 134 12.81 -0.36 -4.47
CA ALA A 134 11.36 -0.38 -4.34
C ALA A 134 10.70 -0.18 -5.71
N MET A 135 9.49 -0.71 -5.87
CA MET A 135 8.65 -0.54 -7.06
C MET A 135 7.27 -0.05 -6.64
N GLN A 136 6.65 0.76 -7.48
CA GLN A 136 5.22 1.07 -7.43
C GLN A 136 4.71 1.21 -8.84
N ASP A 137 3.84 0.31 -9.24
CA ASP A 137 3.34 0.23 -10.61
C ASP A 137 1.86 0.62 -10.68
N ASP A 138 1.41 0.95 -11.89
CA ASP A 138 0.08 1.42 -12.22
C ASP A 138 -0.27 2.83 -11.70
N VAL A 139 0.02 3.12 -10.46
CA VAL A 139 -0.29 4.40 -9.80
C VAL A 139 0.65 5.52 -10.28
N ASN A 140 0.09 6.69 -10.59
CA ASN A 140 0.86 7.81 -11.12
C ASN A 140 1.39 8.75 -10.02
N GLY A 141 0.81 8.72 -8.84
CA GLY A 141 1.13 9.62 -7.72
C GLY A 141 1.94 8.95 -6.63
N VAL A 142 2.93 9.67 -6.10
CA VAL A 142 3.74 9.23 -4.96
C VAL A 142 4.05 10.42 -4.06
N SER A 143 3.82 10.27 -2.77
CA SER A 143 4.17 11.29 -1.78
C SER A 143 5.68 11.50 -1.69
N TRP A 144 6.09 12.76 -1.67
CA TRP A 144 7.51 13.17 -1.60
C TRP A 144 8.26 12.57 -0.41
N VAL A 145 7.57 12.35 0.69
CA VAL A 145 8.18 11.80 1.90
C VAL A 145 8.72 10.37 1.68
N PHE A 146 8.22 9.62 0.70
CA PHE A 146 8.78 8.30 0.40
C PHE A 146 10.25 8.36 -0.05
N ALA A 147 10.70 9.43 -0.73
CA ALA A 147 12.12 9.60 -1.04
C ALA A 147 12.99 9.63 0.23
N GLU A 148 12.46 10.24 1.31
CA GLU A 148 13.12 10.29 2.61
C GLU A 148 13.09 8.93 3.30
N LEU A 149 11.90 8.34 3.43
CA LEU A 149 11.68 7.09 4.17
C LEU A 149 12.44 5.91 3.56
N LEU A 150 12.41 5.77 2.23
CA LEU A 150 13.14 4.73 1.51
C LEU A 150 14.65 4.86 1.76
N SER A 151 15.19 6.08 1.64
CA SER A 151 16.60 6.32 1.93
C SER A 151 16.98 6.00 3.39
N MET A 152 16.08 6.26 4.36
CA MET A 152 16.33 5.98 5.78
C MET A 152 16.46 4.49 6.08
N ILE A 153 15.77 3.64 5.35
CA ILE A 153 15.82 2.17 5.55
C ILE A 153 16.83 1.47 4.63
N GLY A 154 17.61 2.22 3.85
CA GLY A 154 18.67 1.68 2.98
C GLY A 154 18.22 1.32 1.57
N ILE A 155 17.02 1.72 1.15
CA ILE A 155 16.57 1.61 -0.24
C ILE A 155 17.05 2.85 -0.99
N ASP A 156 17.88 2.66 -2.00
CA ASP A 156 18.52 3.72 -2.78
C ASP A 156 17.98 3.85 -4.21
N PHE A 157 17.09 2.95 -4.61
CA PHE A 157 16.46 2.95 -5.92
C PHE A 157 14.94 2.77 -5.84
N PHE A 158 14.20 3.55 -6.65
CA PHE A 158 12.75 3.46 -6.78
C PHE A 158 12.34 3.43 -8.25
N SER A 159 11.64 2.38 -8.68
CA SER A 159 11.04 2.25 -10.02
C SER A 159 9.54 2.49 -9.96
N ILE A 160 9.04 3.22 -10.96
CA ILE A 160 7.60 3.39 -11.15
C ILE A 160 7.24 3.14 -12.62
N ALA A 161 6.21 2.32 -12.83
CA ALA A 161 5.65 2.01 -14.14
C ALA A 161 4.23 2.57 -14.26
N VAL A 162 4.15 3.88 -14.52
CA VAL A 162 2.89 4.63 -14.51
C VAL A 162 1.88 4.15 -15.55
N ASN A 163 0.59 4.18 -15.19
CA ASN A 163 -0.50 3.89 -16.11
C ASN A 163 -0.62 4.98 -17.19
N PRO A 164 -0.54 4.62 -18.47
CA PRO A 164 -0.55 5.61 -19.56
C PRO A 164 -1.91 6.27 -19.79
N ILE A 165 -2.99 5.68 -19.26
CA ILE A 165 -4.37 6.15 -19.45
C ILE A 165 -4.73 7.23 -18.41
N ARG A 166 -4.03 7.27 -17.28
CA ARG A 166 -4.38 8.06 -16.10
C ARG A 166 -3.74 9.44 -16.03
N GLY A 167 -3.31 10.03 -17.11
CA GLY A 167 -2.89 11.43 -17.15
C GLY A 167 -1.40 11.70 -17.23
N ALA A 168 -0.96 12.86 -16.73
CA ALA A 168 0.39 13.37 -16.90
C ALA A 168 1.45 12.52 -16.19
N ARG A 169 2.66 12.56 -16.75
CA ARG A 169 3.83 11.85 -16.22
C ARG A 169 4.88 12.85 -15.78
N VAL A 170 5.52 12.54 -14.66
CA VAL A 170 6.68 13.31 -14.21
C VAL A 170 7.80 13.23 -15.26
N LYS A 171 8.56 14.29 -15.43
CA LYS A 171 9.72 14.31 -16.35
C LYS A 171 11.01 14.04 -15.55
N PRO A 172 12.02 13.38 -16.11
CA PRO A 172 12.07 12.79 -17.46
C PRO A 172 11.18 11.55 -17.60
N PHE A 173 10.69 11.29 -18.82
CA PHE A 173 9.91 10.10 -19.14
C PHE A 173 10.20 9.56 -20.54
N PRO A 174 10.62 8.28 -20.69
CA PRO A 174 11.18 7.47 -19.60
C PRO A 174 12.54 8.03 -19.19
N GLY A 175 12.91 7.87 -17.93
CA GLY A 175 14.21 8.34 -17.48
C GLY A 175 14.41 8.33 -15.98
N ALA A 176 15.68 8.49 -15.58
CA ALA A 176 16.09 8.54 -14.20
C ALA A 176 16.41 9.95 -13.72
N PHE A 177 16.23 10.17 -12.43
CA PHE A 177 16.62 11.40 -11.73
C PHE A 177 16.97 11.09 -10.28
N ILE A 178 17.71 11.98 -9.63
CA ILE A 178 17.91 11.94 -8.19
C ILE A 178 16.66 12.53 -7.53
N TRP A 179 15.91 11.72 -6.82
CA TRP A 179 14.76 12.17 -6.05
C TRP A 179 15.21 12.53 -4.64
N GLN A 180 15.23 13.84 -4.35
CA GLN A 180 15.71 14.35 -3.09
C GLN A 180 14.57 14.57 -2.11
N GLY A 181 14.60 13.90 -0.98
CA GLY A 181 13.63 14.03 0.11
C GLY A 181 13.72 15.37 0.86
N PRO A 182 12.78 15.60 1.80
CA PRO A 182 12.71 16.83 2.59
C PRO A 182 14.00 17.20 3.33
N SER A 183 14.68 16.22 3.95
CA SER A 183 15.95 16.43 4.67
C SER A 183 17.19 16.36 3.80
N LYS A 184 17.04 16.40 2.48
CA LYS A 184 18.11 16.28 1.46
C LYS A 184 18.71 14.87 1.32
N ARG A 185 18.08 13.82 1.84
CA ARG A 185 18.42 12.44 1.48
C ARG A 185 18.06 12.19 0.03
N ASN A 186 18.80 11.35 -0.63
CA ASN A 186 18.67 11.10 -2.06
C ASN A 186 18.45 9.63 -2.35
N ILE A 187 17.56 9.33 -3.28
CA ILE A 187 17.47 8.03 -3.95
C ILE A 187 17.47 8.27 -5.46
N ILE A 188 17.81 7.23 -6.22
CA ILE A 188 17.60 7.26 -7.67
C ILE A 188 16.16 6.83 -7.95
N ALA A 189 15.45 7.61 -8.75
CA ALA A 189 14.12 7.25 -9.22
C ALA A 189 14.14 7.01 -10.73
N TRP A 190 13.49 5.93 -11.17
CA TRP A 190 13.23 5.63 -12.58
C TRP A 190 11.76 5.78 -12.87
N ASN A 191 11.42 6.72 -13.76
CA ASN A 191 10.08 6.88 -14.29
C ASN A 191 9.96 6.11 -15.61
N GLY A 192 9.44 4.88 -15.50
CA GLY A 192 9.46 3.90 -16.57
C GLY A 192 8.21 3.86 -17.44
N PHE A 193 8.27 3.03 -18.47
CA PHE A 193 7.09 2.62 -19.22
C PHE A 193 6.21 1.74 -18.33
N HIS A 194 4.93 1.65 -18.66
CA HIS A 194 3.98 0.76 -17.99
C HIS A 194 4.51 -0.69 -17.94
N TYR A 195 4.23 -1.41 -16.88
CA TYR A 195 4.69 -2.79 -16.65
C TYR A 195 4.31 -3.78 -17.77
N LEU A 196 3.26 -3.48 -18.53
CA LEU A 196 2.87 -4.21 -19.73
C LEU A 196 3.73 -3.92 -20.97
N PHE A 197 4.56 -2.90 -20.91
CA PHE A 197 5.21 -2.36 -22.10
C PHE A 197 5.99 -3.43 -22.87
N GLY A 198 6.75 -4.26 -22.19
CA GLY A 198 7.52 -5.34 -22.79
C GLY A 198 6.67 -6.29 -23.64
N ARG A 199 5.41 -6.49 -23.26
CA ARG A 199 4.47 -7.37 -23.96
C ARG A 199 3.63 -6.64 -25.00
N SER A 200 3.00 -5.55 -24.60
CA SER A 200 1.99 -4.87 -25.44
C SER A 200 2.60 -4.00 -26.52
N GLN A 201 3.70 -3.30 -26.22
CA GLN A 201 4.26 -2.29 -27.13
C GLN A 201 5.45 -2.79 -27.96
N VAL A 202 6.22 -3.75 -27.46
CA VAL A 202 7.38 -4.30 -28.14
C VAL A 202 7.29 -5.80 -28.42
N GLY A 203 6.28 -6.50 -27.88
CA GLY A 203 5.90 -7.85 -28.27
C GLY A 203 6.79 -8.97 -27.74
N PHE A 204 7.50 -8.76 -26.62
CA PHE A 204 8.40 -9.77 -26.05
C PHE A 204 7.67 -11.08 -25.74
N GLY A 205 8.37 -12.20 -25.92
CA GLY A 205 7.83 -13.56 -25.84
C GLY A 205 7.14 -14.06 -27.11
N ASN A 206 6.95 -13.21 -28.12
CA ASN A 206 6.44 -13.59 -29.42
C ASN A 206 7.29 -12.99 -30.55
N LYS A 207 8.13 -13.83 -31.18
CA LYS A 207 9.08 -13.39 -32.22
C LYS A 207 8.43 -12.56 -33.31
N LYS A 208 7.26 -12.98 -33.83
CA LYS A 208 6.56 -12.30 -34.92
C LYS A 208 6.15 -10.87 -34.52
N PHE A 209 5.68 -10.69 -33.30
CA PHE A 209 5.31 -9.36 -32.79
C PHE A 209 6.55 -8.52 -32.49
N THR A 210 7.57 -9.11 -31.87
CA THR A 210 8.83 -8.40 -31.58
C THR A 210 9.50 -7.91 -32.87
N ASP A 211 9.62 -8.75 -33.89
CA ASP A 211 10.22 -8.37 -35.20
C ASP A 211 9.48 -7.20 -35.85
N LYS A 212 8.18 -7.04 -35.56
CA LYS A 212 7.36 -5.95 -36.15
C LYS A 212 7.38 -4.68 -35.30
N LEU A 213 7.29 -4.82 -33.95
CA LEU A 213 7.03 -3.71 -33.04
C LEU A 213 8.31 -3.08 -32.51
N LEU A 214 9.28 -3.88 -32.11
CA LEU A 214 10.52 -3.41 -31.48
C LEU A 214 11.31 -2.45 -32.40
N PRO A 215 11.52 -2.71 -33.71
CA PRO A 215 12.25 -1.77 -34.55
C PRO A 215 11.59 -0.40 -34.69
N ARG A 216 10.25 -0.37 -34.68
CA ARG A 216 9.49 0.89 -34.72
C ARG A 216 9.67 1.70 -33.44
N PHE A 217 9.71 1.00 -32.35
CA PHE A 217 9.88 1.64 -31.05
C PHE A 217 11.33 2.14 -30.86
N LEU A 218 12.32 1.33 -31.19
CA LEU A 218 13.73 1.73 -31.16
C LEU A 218 13.99 2.97 -31.99
N ASN A 219 13.43 3.03 -33.21
CA ASN A 219 13.54 4.21 -34.05
C ASN A 219 12.98 5.49 -33.40
N LYS A 220 11.93 5.38 -32.59
CA LYS A 220 11.43 6.54 -31.81
C LYS A 220 12.43 6.98 -30.74
N LEU A 221 13.02 6.04 -30.02
CA LEU A 221 14.01 6.35 -28.97
C LEU A 221 15.31 6.92 -29.56
N GLU A 222 15.73 6.43 -30.75
CA GLU A 222 16.92 6.91 -31.44
C GLU A 222 16.78 8.36 -31.91
N ASN A 223 15.55 8.77 -32.27
CA ASN A 223 15.22 10.12 -32.68
C ASN A 223 14.71 11.02 -31.56
N ASP A 224 14.74 10.53 -30.30
CA ASP A 224 14.40 11.31 -29.15
C ASP A 224 15.66 11.82 -28.44
N ASP A 225 15.94 13.11 -28.63
CA ASP A 225 17.11 13.76 -27.99
C ASP A 225 17.05 13.80 -26.46
N SER A 226 15.86 13.65 -25.90
CA SER A 226 15.68 13.60 -24.44
C SER A 226 16.04 12.24 -23.83
N TYR A 227 16.07 11.17 -24.63
CA TYR A 227 16.43 9.83 -24.19
C TYR A 227 17.95 9.61 -24.28
N ASN A 228 18.66 9.86 -23.19
CA ASN A 228 20.13 9.86 -23.14
C ASN A 228 20.74 8.53 -22.67
N TYR A 229 20.06 7.41 -22.88
CA TYR A 229 20.51 6.08 -22.50
C TYR A 229 20.88 5.25 -23.73
N ASP A 230 21.83 4.32 -23.60
CA ASP A 230 22.20 3.38 -24.64
C ASP A 230 21.53 1.99 -24.43
N PHE A 231 20.49 1.92 -23.64
CA PHE A 231 19.68 0.74 -23.38
C PHE A 231 18.18 1.03 -23.52
N LEU A 232 17.38 -0.02 -23.64
CA LEU A 232 15.95 -0.02 -23.40
C LEU A 232 15.68 -0.87 -22.16
N TYR A 233 15.05 -0.31 -21.14
CA TYR A 233 14.55 -1.07 -19.99
C TYR A 233 13.04 -1.25 -20.09
N CYS A 234 12.59 -2.50 -19.89
CA CYS A 234 11.18 -2.87 -19.93
C CYS A 234 10.84 -3.76 -18.74
N GLU A 235 9.83 -3.40 -18.02
CA GLU A 235 9.13 -4.34 -17.16
C GLU A 235 8.24 -5.26 -18.00
N SER A 236 8.03 -6.49 -17.55
CA SER A 236 7.36 -7.52 -18.33
C SER A 236 6.56 -8.46 -17.43
N THR A 237 5.24 -8.34 -17.52
CA THR A 237 4.28 -9.23 -16.85
C THR A 237 3.79 -10.34 -17.78
N HIS A 238 2.85 -11.17 -17.32
CA HIS A 238 2.31 -12.25 -18.12
C HIS A 238 1.46 -11.73 -19.31
N PRO A 239 1.56 -12.31 -20.51
CA PRO A 239 0.96 -11.74 -21.73
C PRO A 239 -0.57 -11.86 -21.81
N ILE A 240 -1.20 -12.72 -21.01
CA ILE A 240 -2.64 -12.97 -21.04
C ILE A 240 -3.28 -12.48 -19.73
N ARG A 241 -2.76 -12.94 -18.61
CA ARG A 241 -3.10 -12.37 -17.29
C ARG A 241 -2.07 -11.30 -16.99
N VAL A 242 -2.42 -10.12 -17.33
CA VAL A 242 -1.55 -8.96 -17.28
C VAL A 242 -1.23 -8.55 -15.87
N ASP A 243 -2.28 -8.38 -15.08
CA ASP A 243 -2.27 -8.10 -13.67
C ASP A 243 -2.45 -9.41 -12.89
N ASN A 244 -1.77 -9.58 -11.77
CA ASN A 244 -1.78 -10.83 -11.01
C ASN A 244 -1.53 -12.06 -11.89
N GLY A 245 -0.54 -11.98 -12.77
CA GLY A 245 -0.21 -13.03 -13.73
C GLY A 245 0.99 -13.87 -13.32
N PRO A 246 0.99 -15.18 -13.60
CA PRO A 246 2.11 -16.07 -13.28
C PRO A 246 3.37 -15.72 -14.07
N PRO A 247 4.55 -16.22 -13.68
CA PRO A 247 5.76 -16.17 -14.49
C PRO A 247 5.54 -16.81 -15.87
N ASP A 248 6.08 -16.16 -16.92
CA ASP A 248 5.97 -16.70 -18.29
C ASP A 248 7.16 -17.61 -18.62
N GLU A 249 6.90 -18.90 -18.68
CA GLU A 249 7.90 -19.94 -18.99
C GLU A 249 8.58 -19.79 -20.37
N ARG A 250 7.97 -19.05 -21.30
CA ARG A 250 8.48 -18.88 -22.67
C ARG A 250 9.59 -17.84 -22.76
N MET A 251 9.73 -16.95 -21.76
CA MET A 251 10.61 -15.80 -21.84
C MET A 251 12.08 -16.15 -21.95
N SER A 252 12.58 -17.13 -21.21
CA SER A 252 13.99 -17.53 -21.29
C SER A 252 14.35 -18.12 -22.65
N ASN A 253 13.48 -18.95 -23.22
CA ASN A 253 13.67 -19.48 -24.57
C ASN A 253 13.62 -18.38 -25.63
N PHE A 254 12.73 -17.41 -25.46
CA PHE A 254 12.61 -16.27 -26.34
C PHE A 254 13.90 -15.42 -26.31
N VAL A 255 14.40 -15.04 -25.15
CA VAL A 255 15.63 -14.24 -24.98
C VAL A 255 16.85 -15.01 -25.50
N LYS A 256 16.96 -16.31 -25.20
CA LYS A 256 18.04 -17.17 -25.71
C LYS A 256 18.05 -17.18 -27.23
N SER A 257 16.93 -17.52 -27.85
CA SER A 257 16.79 -17.55 -29.31
C SER A 257 17.01 -16.18 -29.96
N TRP A 258 16.53 -15.11 -29.34
CA TRP A 258 16.80 -13.76 -29.81
C TRP A 258 18.30 -13.45 -29.83
N ASN A 259 18.99 -13.74 -28.73
CA ASN A 259 20.41 -13.45 -28.57
C ASN A 259 21.30 -14.28 -29.53
N GLU A 260 20.90 -15.47 -29.89
CA GLU A 260 21.58 -16.29 -30.90
C GLU A 260 21.48 -15.68 -32.34
N ASN A 261 20.38 -14.98 -32.61
CA ASN A 261 20.04 -14.56 -33.98
C ASN A 261 20.15 -13.03 -34.22
N ASN A 262 20.43 -12.22 -33.22
CA ASN A 262 20.46 -10.75 -33.32
C ASN A 262 21.72 -10.16 -32.67
N GLU A 263 22.22 -9.04 -33.23
CA GLU A 263 23.32 -8.26 -32.64
C GLU A 263 22.89 -7.53 -31.36
N LEU A 264 21.69 -6.91 -31.37
CA LEU A 264 21.10 -6.27 -30.19
C LEU A 264 20.67 -7.34 -29.20
N LYS A 265 21.34 -7.40 -28.05
CA LYS A 265 21.14 -8.42 -27.04
C LYS A 265 20.09 -8.02 -26.01
N MET A 266 19.35 -9.00 -25.52
CA MET A 266 18.43 -8.91 -24.39
C MET A 266 19.04 -9.56 -23.16
N GLU A 267 18.76 -9.01 -21.97
CA GLU A 267 19.23 -9.56 -20.70
C GLU A 267 18.17 -9.38 -19.62
N PHE A 268 17.95 -10.42 -18.82
CA PHE A 268 17.10 -10.28 -17.63
C PHE A 268 17.87 -9.60 -16.50
N LEU A 269 17.27 -8.59 -15.92
CA LEU A 269 17.71 -7.96 -14.67
C LEU A 269 16.58 -8.02 -13.63
N THR A 270 16.96 -8.09 -12.36
CA THR A 270 16.05 -7.74 -11.27
C THR A 270 16.00 -6.22 -11.11
N VAL A 271 15.02 -5.73 -10.36
CA VAL A 271 14.87 -4.28 -10.13
C VAL A 271 16.10 -3.70 -9.42
N SER A 272 16.66 -4.41 -8.43
CA SER A 272 17.87 -3.97 -7.72
C SER A 272 19.10 -3.93 -8.62
N GLU A 273 19.27 -4.93 -9.53
CA GLU A 273 20.36 -4.92 -10.50
C GLU A 273 20.24 -3.74 -11.48
N PHE A 274 19.02 -3.39 -11.89
CA PHE A 274 18.81 -2.23 -12.75
C PHE A 274 19.12 -0.92 -12.01
N GLY A 275 18.67 -0.77 -10.76
CA GLY A 275 19.01 0.38 -9.91
C GLY A 275 20.51 0.55 -9.72
N LYS A 276 21.21 -0.56 -9.42
CA LYS A 276 22.68 -0.58 -9.30
C LYS A 276 23.36 -0.11 -10.59
N LYS A 277 22.88 -0.61 -11.75
CA LYS A 277 23.41 -0.22 -13.04
C LYS A 277 23.22 1.28 -13.33
N LEU A 278 22.05 1.82 -13.01
CA LEU A 278 21.79 3.25 -13.16
C LEU A 278 22.71 4.08 -12.26
N ASN A 279 22.94 3.64 -11.02
CA ASN A 279 23.83 4.31 -10.09
C ASN A 279 25.29 4.32 -10.58
N GLU A 280 25.78 3.19 -11.13
CA GLU A 280 27.14 3.07 -11.61
C GLU A 280 27.39 3.82 -12.92
N ASP A 281 26.48 3.75 -13.90
CA ASP A 281 26.73 4.21 -15.27
C ASP A 281 26.18 5.61 -15.58
N TYR A 282 25.18 6.09 -14.81
CA TYR A 282 24.40 7.28 -15.19
C TYR A 282 24.20 8.32 -14.09
N LYS A 283 24.49 8.04 -12.83
CA LYS A 283 24.20 8.93 -11.69
C LYS A 283 24.68 10.37 -11.89
N ASP A 284 25.89 10.53 -12.38
CA ASP A 284 26.52 11.88 -12.56
C ASP A 284 25.82 12.72 -13.64
N LYS A 285 24.96 12.10 -14.45
CA LYS A 285 24.18 12.75 -15.53
C LYS A 285 22.74 13.05 -15.10
N MET A 286 22.33 12.61 -13.91
CA MET A 286 20.97 12.76 -13.44
C MET A 286 20.75 14.15 -12.84
N GLN A 287 19.59 14.73 -13.16
CA GLN A 287 19.13 15.95 -12.49
C GLN A 287 18.51 15.62 -11.14
N THR A 288 18.64 16.54 -10.19
CA THR A 288 17.96 16.42 -8.90
C THR A 288 16.57 17.04 -8.99
N GLN A 289 15.58 16.29 -8.52
CA GLN A 289 14.17 16.72 -8.42
C GLN A 289 13.69 16.62 -6.96
N ARG A 290 12.73 17.46 -6.61
CA ARG A 290 12.08 17.53 -5.30
C ARG A 290 10.58 17.66 -5.47
N GLY A 291 9.84 17.23 -4.48
CA GLY A 291 8.38 17.33 -4.46
C GLY A 291 7.69 16.00 -4.77
N ASP A 292 6.37 16.04 -4.69
CA ASP A 292 5.50 14.90 -4.98
C ASP A 292 5.47 14.60 -6.47
N TRP A 293 5.18 13.34 -6.79
CA TRP A 293 4.73 12.97 -8.13
C TRP A 293 3.23 13.25 -8.21
N THR A 294 2.82 13.85 -9.33
CA THR A 294 1.42 14.21 -9.55
C THR A 294 0.54 12.96 -9.52
N ASP A 295 -0.45 12.99 -8.64
CA ASP A 295 -1.43 11.91 -8.56
C ASP A 295 -2.59 12.13 -9.52
N HIS A 296 -2.90 11.10 -10.31
CA HIS A 296 -4.05 11.00 -11.20
C HIS A 296 -4.87 9.72 -10.93
N TRP A 297 -4.67 9.08 -9.76
CA TRP A 297 -5.32 7.82 -9.37
C TRP A 297 -6.49 8.04 -8.38
N THR A 298 -6.92 9.30 -8.20
CA THR A 298 -7.90 9.69 -7.19
C THR A 298 -9.37 9.48 -7.58
N ASP A 299 -9.64 8.97 -8.76
CA ASP A 299 -10.99 8.62 -9.20
C ASP A 299 -11.58 7.43 -8.40
N GLY A 300 -10.75 6.47 -8.01
CA GLY A 300 -11.15 5.34 -7.16
C GLY A 300 -11.65 5.78 -5.79
N PRO A 301 -10.82 6.45 -4.95
CA PRO A 301 -11.29 6.99 -3.67
C PRO A 301 -12.43 7.99 -3.82
N GLY A 302 -12.51 8.72 -4.93
CA GLY A 302 -13.64 9.60 -5.23
C GLY A 302 -14.97 8.86 -5.38
N SER A 303 -14.97 7.63 -5.92
CA SER A 303 -16.16 6.78 -6.04
C SER A 303 -16.64 6.20 -4.71
N SER A 304 -15.79 6.20 -3.68
CA SER A 304 -16.05 5.70 -2.32
C SER A 304 -15.76 6.77 -1.25
N SER A 305 -16.26 7.96 -1.47
CA SER A 305 -15.94 9.14 -0.65
C SER A 305 -16.27 8.96 0.84
N TYR A 306 -17.33 8.22 1.18
CA TYR A 306 -17.68 7.94 2.56
C TYR A 306 -16.62 7.06 3.26
N GLU A 307 -16.29 5.94 2.69
CA GLU A 307 -15.30 5.00 3.23
C GLU A 307 -13.90 5.61 3.25
N THR A 308 -13.56 6.42 2.25
CA THR A 308 -12.33 7.20 2.23
C THR A 308 -12.29 8.20 3.38
N GLY A 309 -13.38 8.93 3.62
CA GLY A 309 -13.53 9.83 4.76
C GLY A 309 -13.42 9.10 6.10
N LEU A 310 -14.07 7.93 6.21
CA LEU A 310 -14.00 7.05 7.38
C LEU A 310 -12.57 6.59 7.66
N ASN A 311 -11.86 6.08 6.63
CA ASN A 311 -10.48 5.65 6.76
C ASN A 311 -9.56 6.78 7.23
N ARG A 312 -9.69 7.98 6.66
CA ARG A 312 -8.91 9.15 7.09
C ARG A 312 -9.19 9.57 8.51
N LYS A 313 -10.45 9.54 8.96
CA LYS A 313 -10.80 9.84 10.35
C LYS A 313 -10.24 8.79 11.31
N THR A 314 -10.21 7.54 10.91
CA THR A 314 -9.64 6.45 11.71
C THR A 314 -8.16 6.67 11.98
N HIS A 315 -7.39 7.27 11.06
CA HIS A 315 -5.99 7.65 11.31
C HIS A 315 -5.86 8.54 12.56
N GLU A 316 -6.69 9.55 12.67
CA GLU A 316 -6.61 10.52 13.77
C GLU A 316 -7.11 9.94 15.09
N LEU A 317 -8.16 9.14 15.03
CA LEU A 317 -8.67 8.45 16.21
C LEU A 317 -7.66 7.43 16.76
N LEU A 318 -6.97 6.71 15.90
CA LEU A 318 -5.94 5.77 16.31
C LEU A 318 -4.74 6.47 16.95
N LEU A 319 -4.31 7.62 16.42
CA LEU A 319 -3.28 8.45 17.07
C LEU A 319 -3.73 8.94 18.44
N SER A 320 -5.01 9.30 18.59
CA SER A 320 -5.57 9.68 19.88
C SER A 320 -5.57 8.52 20.88
N TYR A 321 -5.89 7.31 20.44
CA TYR A 321 -5.76 6.09 21.23
C TYR A 321 -4.30 5.86 21.67
N GLU A 322 -3.35 5.90 20.75
CA GLU A 322 -1.93 5.70 21.04
C GLU A 322 -1.41 6.72 22.05
N ALA A 323 -1.81 7.99 21.93
CA ALA A 323 -1.46 9.04 22.87
C ALA A 323 -2.07 8.78 24.26
N THR A 324 -3.35 8.41 24.32
CA THR A 324 -4.04 8.12 25.60
C THR A 324 -3.41 6.90 26.28
N GLU A 325 -3.13 5.83 25.57
CA GLU A 325 -2.44 4.64 26.11
C GLU A 325 -1.01 4.96 26.58
N SER A 326 -0.32 5.88 25.91
CA SER A 326 0.99 6.33 26.35
C SER A 326 0.94 7.06 27.69
N ILE A 327 -0.09 7.89 27.91
CA ILE A 327 -0.34 8.55 29.19
C ILE A 327 -0.70 7.49 30.25
N LEU A 328 -1.65 6.60 29.97
CA LEU A 328 -2.07 5.54 30.88
C LEU A 328 -0.90 4.63 31.30
N LYS A 329 0.06 4.41 30.42
CA LYS A 329 1.27 3.63 30.72
C LYS A 329 2.13 4.26 31.80
N ILE A 330 2.20 5.60 31.89
CA ILE A 330 2.91 6.31 32.95
C ILE A 330 2.33 5.98 34.32
N PHE A 331 1.02 5.70 34.39
CA PHE A 331 0.28 5.37 35.61
C PHE A 331 0.05 3.86 35.76
N GLU A 332 0.73 3.02 34.98
CA GLU A 332 0.59 1.56 34.99
C GLU A 332 -0.84 1.05 34.73
N LYS A 333 -1.66 1.83 34.00
CA LYS A 333 -3.06 1.53 33.66
C LYS A 333 -3.26 1.19 32.18
N SER A 334 -2.20 1.17 31.38
CA SER A 334 -2.27 0.91 29.94
C SER A 334 -2.87 -0.47 29.62
N GLY A 335 -3.71 -0.50 28.62
CA GLY A 335 -4.26 -1.71 28.00
C GLY A 335 -3.75 -1.91 26.58
N TRP A 336 -2.55 -1.42 26.27
CA TRP A 336 -1.97 -1.47 24.94
C TRP A 336 -2.04 -2.86 24.30
N ASN A 337 -2.60 -2.94 23.09
CA ASN A 337 -2.72 -4.16 22.32
C ASN A 337 -2.04 -3.99 20.95
N SER A 338 -0.74 -4.31 20.87
CA SER A 338 0.06 -4.15 19.66
C SER A 338 -0.52 -4.92 18.46
N LYS A 339 -0.98 -6.15 18.66
CA LYS A 339 -1.54 -6.98 17.59
C LYS A 339 -2.80 -6.36 16.99
N LYS A 340 -3.65 -5.78 17.82
CA LYS A 340 -4.86 -5.11 17.35
C LYS A 340 -4.55 -3.84 16.60
N VAL A 341 -3.60 -3.04 17.11
CA VAL A 341 -3.10 -1.84 16.42
C VAL A 341 -2.47 -2.18 15.07
N GLU A 342 -1.66 -3.22 15.00
CA GLU A 342 -1.08 -3.70 13.73
C GLU A 342 -2.17 -4.12 12.74
N SER A 343 -3.20 -4.85 13.20
CA SER A 343 -4.35 -5.23 12.37
C SER A 343 -5.14 -4.03 11.85
N ILE A 344 -5.33 -3.01 12.69
CA ILE A 344 -6.01 -1.77 12.28
C ILE A 344 -5.21 -1.06 11.19
N TYR A 345 -3.91 -0.87 11.37
CA TYR A 345 -3.05 -0.26 10.36
C TYR A 345 -3.02 -1.06 9.06
N GLU A 346 -2.98 -2.39 9.15
CA GLU A 346 -3.04 -3.25 7.95
C GLU A 346 -4.35 -3.07 7.18
N ASN A 347 -5.49 -3.03 7.88
CA ASN A 347 -6.78 -2.77 7.26
C ASN A 347 -6.83 -1.38 6.59
N MET A 348 -6.37 -0.32 7.27
CA MET A 348 -6.31 1.01 6.68
C MET A 348 -5.41 1.05 5.44
N THR A 349 -4.29 0.34 5.49
CA THR A 349 -3.31 0.27 4.41
C THR A 349 -3.86 -0.52 3.21
N LEU A 350 -4.59 -1.62 3.44
CA LEU A 350 -5.30 -2.37 2.40
C LEU A 350 -6.46 -1.57 1.79
N TYR A 351 -7.07 -0.68 2.56
CA TYR A 351 -8.05 0.25 1.98
C TYR A 351 -7.39 1.27 1.05
N ASP A 352 -6.21 1.78 1.39
CA ASP A 352 -5.45 2.76 0.60
C ASP A 352 -4.63 2.12 -0.53
N GLU A 353 -4.59 0.78 -0.61
CA GLU A 353 -4.04 0.06 -1.76
C GLU A 353 -4.80 0.47 -3.03
N HIS A 354 -4.14 0.48 -4.19
CA HIS A 354 -4.58 1.20 -5.40
C HIS A 354 -5.78 0.61 -6.13
N THR A 355 -6.21 -0.61 -5.84
CA THR A 355 -7.34 -1.25 -6.55
C THR A 355 -8.70 -0.89 -5.95
N TRP A 356 -9.53 -0.19 -6.73
CA TRP A 356 -10.80 0.39 -6.28
C TRP A 356 -12.04 -0.31 -6.83
N GLY A 357 -11.94 -1.54 -7.22
CA GLY A 357 -13.06 -2.32 -7.74
C GLY A 357 -12.58 -3.55 -8.49
N ALA A 358 -13.45 -4.11 -9.32
CA ALA A 358 -13.16 -5.25 -10.19
C ALA A 358 -13.05 -4.79 -11.65
N TYR A 359 -12.31 -5.52 -12.48
CA TYR A 359 -12.26 -5.26 -13.93
C TYR A 359 -13.66 -5.30 -14.58
N THR A 360 -14.63 -5.95 -13.93
CA THR A 360 -16.03 -6.04 -14.35
C THR A 360 -16.93 -4.97 -13.75
N SER A 361 -16.41 -4.01 -12.99
CA SER A 361 -17.25 -3.04 -12.26
C SER A 361 -18.10 -2.17 -13.16
N ILE A 362 -17.70 -1.90 -14.40
CA ILE A 362 -18.47 -1.13 -15.37
C ILE A 362 -19.46 -2.04 -16.12
N ASP A 363 -18.98 -3.15 -16.67
CA ASP A 363 -19.78 -3.99 -17.58
C ASP A 363 -20.75 -4.91 -16.83
N MET A 364 -20.40 -5.35 -15.61
CA MET A 364 -21.20 -6.25 -14.78
C MET A 364 -21.23 -5.79 -13.31
N PRO A 365 -21.74 -4.60 -12.99
CA PRO A 365 -21.72 -4.04 -11.63
C PRO A 365 -22.50 -4.90 -10.63
N GLU A 366 -23.57 -5.58 -11.11
CA GLU A 366 -24.44 -6.42 -10.29
C GLU A 366 -23.92 -7.87 -10.10
N SER A 367 -22.80 -8.22 -10.73
CA SER A 367 -22.22 -9.57 -10.56
C SER A 367 -21.76 -9.81 -9.13
N LEU A 368 -21.80 -11.08 -8.69
CA LEU A 368 -21.25 -11.47 -7.40
C LEU A 368 -19.77 -11.05 -7.27
N PHE A 369 -19.01 -11.18 -8.34
CA PHE A 369 -17.60 -10.84 -8.37
C PHE A 369 -17.37 -9.35 -8.08
N SER A 370 -18.02 -8.45 -8.82
CA SER A 370 -17.90 -6.99 -8.62
C SER A 370 -18.31 -6.58 -7.20
N LYS A 371 -19.45 -7.11 -6.72
CA LYS A 371 -19.97 -6.79 -5.39
C LYS A 371 -19.08 -7.34 -4.28
N ALA A 372 -18.58 -8.57 -4.40
CA ALA A 372 -17.75 -9.17 -3.36
C ALA A 372 -16.40 -8.44 -3.21
N ILE A 373 -15.74 -8.08 -4.33
CA ILE A 373 -14.50 -7.31 -4.29
C ILE A 373 -14.72 -5.96 -3.63
N TRP A 374 -15.78 -5.24 -4.00
CA TRP A 374 -16.11 -3.95 -3.40
C TRP A 374 -16.43 -4.08 -1.91
N ASN A 375 -17.28 -5.04 -1.53
CA ASN A 375 -17.64 -5.26 -0.14
C ASN A 375 -16.42 -5.57 0.74
N LYS A 376 -15.48 -6.38 0.23
CA LYS A 376 -14.23 -6.65 0.95
C LYS A 376 -13.35 -5.40 1.05
N LYS A 377 -13.26 -4.59 -0.01
CA LYS A 377 -12.50 -3.34 -0.01
C LYS A 377 -13.05 -2.34 1.01
N SER A 378 -14.35 -2.10 0.99
CA SER A 378 -15.01 -1.21 1.95
C SER A 378 -14.92 -1.73 3.40
N TRP A 379 -15.00 -3.06 3.58
CA TRP A 379 -14.87 -3.69 4.88
C TRP A 379 -13.55 -3.35 5.59
N TYR A 380 -12.45 -3.19 4.87
CA TYR A 380 -11.19 -2.78 5.46
C TYR A 380 -11.32 -1.43 6.22
N ALA A 381 -11.97 -0.44 5.64
CA ALA A 381 -12.21 0.84 6.31
C ALA A 381 -13.15 0.71 7.52
N TYR A 382 -14.25 -0.04 7.35
CA TYR A 382 -15.21 -0.26 8.45
C TYR A 382 -14.58 -1.04 9.60
N ASN A 383 -13.83 -2.09 9.31
CA ASN A 383 -13.18 -2.90 10.35
C ASN A 383 -12.15 -2.09 11.13
N ALA A 384 -11.30 -1.33 10.44
CA ALA A 384 -10.33 -0.44 11.08
C ALA A 384 -11.01 0.58 12.00
N ALA A 385 -12.12 1.19 11.54
CA ALA A 385 -12.88 2.16 12.32
C ALA A 385 -13.49 1.52 13.57
N MET A 386 -14.20 0.40 13.43
CA MET A 386 -14.84 -0.31 14.55
C MET A 386 -13.82 -0.70 15.62
N GLU A 387 -12.71 -1.30 15.22
CA GLU A 387 -11.67 -1.72 16.16
C GLU A 387 -11.00 -0.52 16.85
N THR A 388 -10.78 0.58 16.14
CA THR A 388 -10.23 1.81 16.71
C THR A 388 -11.18 2.43 17.73
N HIS A 389 -12.48 2.47 17.43
CA HIS A 389 -13.49 2.96 18.35
C HIS A 389 -13.54 2.13 19.64
N ASP A 390 -13.52 0.80 19.52
CA ASP A 390 -13.50 -0.09 20.69
C ASP A 390 -12.26 0.16 21.57
N LEU A 391 -11.09 0.26 20.99
CA LEU A 391 -9.85 0.54 21.71
C LEU A 391 -9.88 1.92 22.38
N LEU A 392 -10.30 2.94 21.66
CA LEU A 392 -10.34 4.30 22.16
C LEU A 392 -11.39 4.47 23.29
N ALA A 393 -12.55 3.83 23.18
CA ALA A 393 -13.56 3.84 24.23
C ALA A 393 -13.01 3.22 25.53
N LYS A 394 -12.37 2.04 25.44
CA LYS A 394 -11.75 1.37 26.60
C LYS A 394 -10.65 2.22 27.22
N SER A 395 -9.82 2.84 26.42
CA SER A 395 -8.74 3.72 26.86
C SER A 395 -9.26 4.99 27.52
N SER A 396 -10.27 5.62 26.92
CA SER A 396 -10.92 6.83 27.47
C SER A 396 -11.59 6.56 28.81
N ASN A 397 -12.26 5.42 28.97
CA ASN A 397 -12.87 5.04 30.26
C ASN A 397 -11.81 4.89 31.35
N LYS A 398 -10.70 4.20 31.06
CA LYS A 398 -9.57 4.09 32.01
C LYS A 398 -8.96 5.45 32.36
N PHE A 399 -8.89 6.34 31.38
CA PHE A 399 -8.39 7.69 31.62
C PHE A 399 -9.38 8.50 32.46
N ALA A 400 -10.68 8.37 32.25
CA ALA A 400 -11.70 8.99 33.07
C ALA A 400 -11.62 8.54 34.52
N GLU A 401 -11.45 7.23 34.77
CA GLU A 401 -11.22 6.68 36.11
C GLU A 401 -9.97 7.26 36.78
N LEU A 402 -8.92 7.55 36.01
CA LEU A 402 -7.67 8.09 36.53
C LEU A 402 -7.79 9.55 37.00
N VAL A 403 -8.62 10.35 36.31
CA VAL A 403 -8.77 11.80 36.55
C VAL A 403 -10.02 12.14 37.34
N SER A 404 -10.92 11.19 37.59
CA SER A 404 -12.11 11.41 38.42
C SER A 404 -11.69 11.73 39.85
N ASP A 405 -12.32 12.76 40.44
CA ASP A 405 -12.07 13.16 41.84
C ASP A 405 -12.47 12.03 42.77
N PRO A 406 -11.58 11.53 43.66
CA PRO A 406 -11.94 10.55 44.67
C PRO A 406 -12.98 11.03 45.68
N LEU A 407 -13.32 12.33 45.68
CA LEU A 407 -14.39 12.90 46.49
C LEU A 407 -15.78 12.78 45.84
N TYR A 408 -15.87 12.35 44.57
CA TYR A 408 -17.15 12.03 43.97
C TYR A 408 -17.64 10.70 44.52
N ASP A 409 -18.52 10.81 45.51
CA ASP A 409 -19.14 9.64 46.17
C ASP A 409 -20.14 8.98 45.19
N SER A 410 -19.71 7.92 44.52
CA SER A 410 -20.57 7.08 43.67
C SER A 410 -21.68 6.37 44.46
N THR A 411 -21.73 6.53 45.78
CA THR A 411 -22.78 5.96 46.66
C THR A 411 -24.09 6.75 46.63
N SER A 412 -24.14 7.95 46.01
CA SER A 412 -25.37 8.72 45.86
C SER A 412 -26.23 8.26 44.68
N ALA A 413 -25.69 7.49 43.76
CA ALA A 413 -26.48 6.79 42.77
C ALA A 413 -27.11 5.57 43.42
N SER A 414 -28.38 5.67 43.74
CA SER A 414 -29.14 4.59 44.41
C SER A 414 -28.99 3.30 43.60
N ALA A 415 -28.42 2.27 44.22
CA ALA A 415 -28.22 0.94 43.67
C ALA A 415 -29.52 0.20 43.24
N ASP A 416 -30.65 0.89 43.24
CA ASP A 416 -31.99 0.35 43.06
C ASP A 416 -32.58 0.55 41.65
N GLN A 417 -31.88 1.16 40.72
CA GLN A 417 -32.31 1.14 39.31
C GLN A 417 -31.62 0.03 38.53
N LYS A 418 -31.89 -1.23 38.88
CA LYS A 418 -31.78 -2.32 37.95
C LYS A 418 -32.82 -2.09 36.82
N VAL A 419 -32.38 -1.56 35.69
CA VAL A 419 -33.17 -1.62 34.48
C VAL A 419 -33.17 -3.08 34.05
N GLU A 420 -34.20 -3.84 34.45
CA GLU A 420 -34.51 -5.14 33.85
C GLU A 420 -35.02 -4.91 32.43
N GLY A 421 -34.09 -4.73 31.52
CA GLY A 421 -34.34 -4.79 30.11
C GLY A 421 -33.58 -5.98 29.55
N ASN A 422 -34.28 -7.10 29.32
CA ASN A 422 -33.77 -8.26 28.61
C ASN A 422 -33.48 -7.90 27.16
N PHE A 423 -32.36 -7.24 26.87
CA PHE A 423 -31.73 -7.27 25.58
C PHE A 423 -30.49 -8.14 25.71
N ASN A 424 -30.66 -9.43 25.42
CA ASN A 424 -29.58 -10.39 25.31
C ASN A 424 -28.89 -10.18 23.98
N LEU A 425 -27.95 -9.25 23.92
CA LEU A 425 -26.98 -9.08 22.84
C LEU A 425 -25.74 -9.91 23.21
N GLY A 426 -25.83 -11.24 23.01
CA GLY A 426 -24.72 -12.19 23.02
C GLY A 426 -23.63 -11.95 24.08
N ASP A 427 -22.98 -13.00 24.52
CA ASP A 427 -21.95 -13.07 25.58
C ASP A 427 -20.74 -12.10 25.45
N HIS A 428 -21.00 -10.81 25.40
CA HIS A 428 -19.99 -9.78 25.59
C HIS A 428 -20.01 -9.35 27.06
N GLU A 429 -19.30 -10.08 27.90
CA GLU A 429 -19.14 -9.80 29.34
C GLU A 429 -18.38 -8.49 29.62
N GLU A 430 -17.89 -7.78 28.66
CA GLU A 430 -17.37 -6.42 28.81
C GLU A 430 -18.41 -5.42 28.29
N SER A 431 -19.47 -5.25 29.07
CA SER A 431 -20.50 -4.25 28.78
C SER A 431 -19.89 -2.86 28.68
N VAL A 432 -20.20 -2.20 27.57
CA VAL A 432 -20.11 -0.73 27.49
C VAL A 432 -20.78 -0.16 28.72
N ALA A 433 -20.03 0.49 29.61
CA ALA A 433 -20.61 1.19 30.74
C ALA A 433 -21.49 2.30 30.18
N TYR A 434 -22.80 2.20 30.35
CA TYR A 434 -23.69 3.29 30.01
C TYR A 434 -23.40 4.45 30.98
N PRO A 435 -23.33 5.71 30.49
CA PRO A 435 -23.20 6.83 31.39
C PRO A 435 -24.45 6.92 32.26
N ASP A 436 -24.26 7.37 33.48
CA ASP A 436 -25.37 7.80 34.32
C ASP A 436 -26.15 8.89 33.52
N PRO A 437 -27.44 8.65 33.18
CA PRO A 437 -28.25 9.62 32.47
C PRO A 437 -28.43 10.94 33.20
N ASN A 438 -28.05 10.99 34.48
CA ASN A 438 -28.08 12.18 35.31
C ASN A 438 -26.70 12.87 35.45
N SER A 439 -25.64 12.28 34.86
CA SER A 439 -24.32 12.92 34.81
C SER A 439 -24.33 14.05 33.78
N ASN A 440 -24.09 15.27 34.23
CA ASN A 440 -23.88 16.44 33.35
C ASN A 440 -22.39 16.70 33.09
N GLU A 441 -21.53 15.75 33.40
CA GLU A 441 -20.08 15.91 33.29
C GLU A 441 -19.59 15.41 31.93
N LEU A 442 -18.77 16.23 31.27
CA LEU A 442 -18.13 15.92 30.02
C LEU A 442 -16.62 15.94 30.21
N LEU A 443 -15.98 14.80 30.02
CA LEU A 443 -14.52 14.72 30.00
C LEU A 443 -14.00 15.04 28.60
N VAL A 444 -13.17 16.06 28.50
CA VAL A 444 -12.48 16.42 27.26
C VAL A 444 -10.99 16.18 27.44
N ILE A 445 -10.42 15.36 26.56
CA ILE A 445 -9.00 15.01 26.58
C ILE A 445 -8.30 15.73 25.44
N ASN A 446 -7.32 16.57 25.77
CA ASN A 446 -6.41 17.13 24.77
C ASN A 446 -5.14 16.27 24.71
N THR A 447 -4.99 15.48 23.65
CA THR A 447 -3.83 14.61 23.42
C THR A 447 -2.63 15.32 22.78
N LEU A 448 -2.75 16.62 22.50
CA LEU A 448 -1.68 17.42 21.88
C LEU A 448 -0.85 18.16 22.93
N PRO A 449 0.44 18.42 22.68
CA PRO A 449 1.33 19.07 23.65
C PRO A 449 1.17 20.60 23.68
N PHE A 450 0.00 21.13 23.30
CA PHE A 450 -0.30 22.57 23.31
C PHE A 450 -1.80 22.83 23.54
N GLU A 451 -2.13 24.02 24.04
CA GLU A 451 -3.51 24.43 24.27
C GLU A 451 -4.32 24.53 22.98
N ARG A 452 -5.57 24.15 23.04
CA ARG A 452 -6.53 24.30 21.93
C ARG A 452 -7.83 24.89 22.41
N GLU A 453 -8.43 25.71 21.55
CA GLU A 453 -9.84 26.07 21.69
C GLU A 453 -10.66 25.02 20.92
N ILE A 454 -11.68 24.49 21.57
CA ILE A 454 -12.62 23.54 20.96
C ILE A 454 -14.04 24.06 21.10
N VAL A 455 -14.86 23.67 20.14
CA VAL A 455 -16.32 23.88 20.21
C VAL A 455 -16.92 22.52 20.55
N ILE A 456 -17.62 22.47 21.67
CA ILE A 456 -18.32 21.27 22.10
C ILE A 456 -19.80 21.48 21.79
N GLU A 457 -20.38 20.59 21.00
CA GLU A 457 -21.83 20.48 20.83
C GLU A 457 -22.33 19.59 21.95
N GLU A 458 -23.06 20.16 22.90
CA GLU A 458 -23.69 19.41 23.98
C GLU A 458 -24.88 18.62 23.39
N PRO A 459 -24.84 17.28 23.38
CA PRO A 459 -26.00 16.52 22.96
C PRO A 459 -27.11 16.71 23.99
N GLU A 460 -28.27 17.23 23.61
CA GLU A 460 -29.44 17.18 24.47
C GLU A 460 -29.76 15.71 24.76
N ALA A 461 -29.50 15.30 26.00
CA ALA A 461 -29.83 13.98 26.51
C ALA A 461 -31.36 13.81 26.51
N ARG A 462 -31.91 13.30 25.44
CA ARG A 462 -33.28 12.80 25.43
C ARG A 462 -33.25 11.33 25.05
N TRP A 463 -33.70 10.53 26.03
CA TRP A 463 -33.92 9.09 25.91
C TRP A 463 -32.68 8.20 25.93
N GLY A 464 -32.05 8.06 27.06
CA GLY A 464 -31.40 6.83 27.59
C GLY A 464 -30.37 6.05 26.73
N LEU A 465 -29.96 6.54 25.60
CA LEU A 465 -29.01 5.87 24.72
C LEU A 465 -28.08 6.90 24.06
N ALA A 466 -27.38 7.68 24.88
CA ALA A 466 -26.24 8.43 24.34
C ALA A 466 -25.00 7.52 24.46
N PRO A 467 -24.31 7.26 23.34
CA PRO A 467 -23.06 6.51 23.42
C PRO A 467 -22.04 7.34 24.19
N VAL A 468 -21.46 6.71 25.17
CA VAL A 468 -20.42 7.28 26.00
C VAL A 468 -19.18 7.52 25.20
N GLY A 469 -18.66 8.73 25.30
CA GLY A 469 -17.23 8.87 25.38
C GLY A 469 -16.49 9.26 24.15
N ILE A 470 -17.08 9.46 23.00
CA ILE A 470 -16.38 10.11 21.89
C ILE A 470 -17.34 11.08 21.26
N LEU A 471 -17.06 12.38 21.31
CA LEU A 471 -17.68 13.39 20.51
C LEU A 471 -17.31 13.11 19.05
N ASP A 472 -18.00 12.13 18.50
CA ASP A 472 -17.81 11.73 17.14
C ASP A 472 -19.07 12.04 16.35
N THR A 473 -18.94 12.88 15.37
CA THR A 473 -19.98 13.20 14.39
C THR A 473 -20.56 11.98 13.68
N PHE A 474 -19.93 10.80 13.79
CA PHE A 474 -20.47 9.56 13.23
C PHE A 474 -21.72 9.06 13.94
N PHE A 475 -21.88 9.30 15.24
CA PHE A 475 -23.06 8.84 15.96
C PHE A 475 -24.27 9.76 15.90
N GLU A 476 -24.08 11.02 15.45
CA GLU A 476 -25.19 11.97 15.35
C GLU A 476 -26.29 11.55 14.36
N ARG A 477 -26.01 10.62 13.46
CA ARG A 477 -26.92 10.34 12.33
C ARG A 477 -27.44 8.92 12.26
N GLY A 478 -27.02 8.03 13.14
CA GLY A 478 -27.08 6.61 12.82
C GLY A 478 -28.22 5.81 13.42
N ALA A 479 -28.78 6.13 14.54
CA ALA A 479 -29.67 5.20 15.19
C ALA A 479 -30.87 5.89 15.84
N SER A 480 -31.75 6.47 15.06
CA SER A 480 -33.12 6.66 15.54
C SER A 480 -34.01 5.56 14.97
N TRP A 481 -34.34 4.60 15.76
CA TRP A 481 -35.52 3.79 15.55
C TRP A 481 -36.72 4.73 15.73
N GLY A 482 -37.30 5.18 14.60
CA GLY A 482 -38.53 5.97 14.59
C GLY A 482 -38.33 7.49 14.49
N GLY A 483 -38.11 7.98 13.35
CA GLY A 483 -38.76 9.07 12.64
C GLY A 483 -38.83 10.48 13.22
N PHE A 484 -38.14 10.89 14.27
CA PHE A 484 -38.12 12.29 14.70
C PHE A 484 -36.69 12.74 15.02
N ARG A 485 -36.21 13.71 14.27
CA ARG A 485 -35.01 14.51 14.62
C ARG A 485 -35.43 15.75 15.36
N PRO A 486 -35.12 15.93 16.64
CA PRO A 486 -35.19 17.27 17.22
C PRO A 486 -34.01 18.09 16.68
N HIS A 487 -34.25 19.33 16.28
CA HIS A 487 -33.19 20.31 16.12
C HIS A 487 -32.54 20.56 17.48
N THR A 488 -31.32 20.11 17.66
CA THR A 488 -30.57 20.37 18.87
C THR A 488 -29.99 21.78 18.82
N PRO A 489 -30.28 22.65 19.80
CA PRO A 489 -29.61 23.95 19.85
C PRO A 489 -28.12 23.74 20.14
N VAL A 490 -27.27 24.23 19.27
CA VAL A 490 -25.82 24.22 19.46
C VAL A 490 -25.44 25.26 20.52
N ARG A 491 -25.03 24.81 21.71
CA ARG A 491 -24.33 25.66 22.66
C ARG A 491 -22.84 25.68 22.33
N LYS A 492 -22.35 26.81 21.88
CA LYS A 492 -20.89 27.04 21.76
C LYS A 492 -20.30 27.28 23.14
N ILE A 493 -19.57 26.32 23.66
CA ILE A 493 -18.76 26.48 24.86
C ILE A 493 -17.32 26.63 24.39
N SER A 494 -16.74 27.80 24.54
CA SER A 494 -15.30 28.01 24.31
C SER A 494 -14.57 27.74 25.63
N THR A 495 -13.78 26.69 25.68
CA THR A 495 -12.91 26.41 26.83
C THR A 495 -11.46 26.38 26.36
N LYS A 496 -10.57 27.05 27.11
CA LYS A 496 -9.12 26.84 26.97
C LYS A 496 -8.77 25.58 27.75
N LEU A 497 -8.33 24.56 27.04
CA LEU A 497 -7.77 23.36 27.65
C LEU A 497 -6.29 23.60 27.95
N PRO A 498 -5.82 23.22 29.15
CA PRO A 498 -4.42 23.33 29.53
C PRO A 498 -3.51 22.43 28.67
#